data_1868b44c18e7b42f1ee8c784815b29b2
#
_entry.id   1868b44c18e7b42f1ee8c784815b29b2
#
_cell.length_a   1.000
_cell.length_b   1.000
_cell.length_c   1.000
_cell.angle_alpha   90.00
_cell.angle_beta   90.00
_cell.angle_gamma   90.00
#
_symmetry.space_group_name_H-M   'P 1'
#
loop_
_entity.id
_entity.type
_entity.pdbx_description
1 polymer ?
#
loop_
_entity_poly.entity_id
_entity_poly.type
_entity_poly.pdbx_seq_one_letter_code
_entity_poly.pdbx_strand_id
1 'polypeptide(L)'
;MSRVGKKPISIPSGVTVTINESEMEFKGPKGTLSTPIPAGVSFKQEDGILTAERAGDDQAAFHGLARALANNAVVGVTEGFSKDLDIVGVGYKADVQGKKIVFALGYSHPIEYPLPDGIDAKAERVNTKTSINQYHTTITLSGIDKQKLGQVAAELNRLRKPDAYKGKGVRYADKYYRLKPGKTGK
;
A
#
# COMPACT_ATOMS: atom_id res chain seq x y z
N MET A 1 28.32 2.72 -2.88
CA MET A 1 27.59 2.08 -4.02
C MET A 1 26.24 1.54 -3.55
N SER A 2 25.13 1.81 -4.28
CA SER A 2 23.80 1.26 -3.91
C SER A 2 23.68 -0.20 -4.33
N ARG A 3 23.57 -1.12 -3.37
CA ARG A 3 23.31 -2.55 -3.65
C ARG A 3 21.94 -2.77 -4.30
N VAL A 4 20.97 -1.92 -3.99
CA VAL A 4 19.59 -2.01 -4.51
C VAL A 4 19.54 -1.56 -5.97
N GLY A 5 20.18 -0.45 -6.32
CA GLY A 5 20.16 0.10 -7.67
C GLY A 5 20.74 -0.84 -8.74
N LYS A 6 21.76 -1.61 -8.40
CA LYS A 6 22.41 -2.56 -9.31
C LYS A 6 21.63 -3.85 -9.58
N LYS A 7 20.56 -4.14 -8.81
CA LYS A 7 19.80 -5.37 -9.04
C LYS A 7 18.97 -5.25 -10.31
N PRO A 8 19.10 -6.16 -11.27
CA PRO A 8 18.25 -6.17 -12.45
C PRO A 8 16.78 -6.39 -12.06
N ILE A 9 15.88 -5.93 -12.91
CA ILE A 9 14.45 -6.14 -12.79
C ILE A 9 14.03 -7.02 -13.97
N SER A 10 13.53 -8.21 -13.70
CA SER A 10 12.96 -9.06 -14.74
C SER A 10 11.57 -8.54 -15.12
N ILE A 11 11.32 -8.38 -16.41
CA ILE A 11 10.03 -7.99 -16.96
C ILE A 11 9.26 -9.28 -17.29
N PRO A 12 8.14 -9.57 -16.61
CA PRO A 12 7.34 -10.77 -16.90
C PRO A 12 6.72 -10.68 -18.29
N SER A 13 6.44 -11.86 -18.88
CA SER A 13 5.72 -11.96 -20.13
C SER A 13 4.32 -11.33 -19.98
N GLY A 14 3.99 -10.35 -20.82
CA GLY A 14 2.73 -9.58 -20.75
C GLY A 14 2.85 -8.19 -20.14
N VAL A 15 4.06 -7.76 -19.75
CA VAL A 15 4.34 -6.38 -19.38
C VAL A 15 5.14 -5.69 -20.49
N THR A 16 4.64 -4.55 -20.95
CA THR A 16 5.34 -3.68 -21.89
C THR A 16 5.86 -2.47 -21.14
N VAL A 17 7.13 -2.14 -21.34
CA VAL A 17 7.77 -0.97 -20.72
C VAL A 17 8.13 0.01 -21.82
N THR A 18 7.68 1.25 -21.71
CA THR A 18 8.05 2.37 -22.58
C THR A 18 8.87 3.35 -21.77
N ILE A 19 10.09 3.63 -22.24
CA ILE A 19 11.03 4.53 -21.55
C ILE A 19 11.02 5.85 -22.29
N ASN A 20 10.54 6.92 -21.65
CA ASN A 20 10.60 8.30 -22.11
C ASN A 20 11.73 9.04 -21.36
N GLU A 21 12.01 10.27 -21.74
CA GLU A 21 13.10 11.06 -21.12
C GLU A 21 12.88 11.36 -19.62
N SER A 22 11.63 11.59 -19.20
CA SER A 22 11.30 12.01 -17.83
C SER A 22 10.50 10.97 -17.04
N GLU A 23 9.89 9.99 -17.71
CA GLU A 23 9.04 8.99 -17.07
C GLU A 23 9.08 7.65 -17.81
N MET A 24 8.77 6.59 -17.10
CA MET A 24 8.56 5.26 -17.66
C MET A 24 7.10 4.88 -17.52
N GLU A 25 6.53 4.35 -18.59
CA GLU A 25 5.19 3.78 -18.61
C GLU A 25 5.27 2.25 -18.60
N PHE A 26 4.56 1.64 -17.67
CA PHE A 26 4.44 0.19 -17.50
C PHE A 26 3.00 -0.23 -17.82
N LYS A 27 2.81 -1.04 -18.85
CA LYS A 27 1.51 -1.58 -19.25
C LYS A 27 1.49 -3.09 -18.99
N GLY A 28 0.54 -3.54 -18.19
CA GLY A 28 0.39 -4.95 -17.82
C GLY A 28 -1.07 -5.38 -17.74
N PRO A 29 -1.32 -6.62 -17.30
CA PRO A 29 -2.68 -7.21 -17.27
C PRO A 29 -3.64 -6.49 -16.32
N LYS A 30 -3.13 -5.83 -15.27
CA LYS A 30 -3.98 -5.09 -14.29
C LYS A 30 -4.16 -3.62 -14.61
N GLY A 31 -3.44 -3.08 -15.58
CA GLY A 31 -3.55 -1.69 -16.00
C GLY A 31 -2.23 -1.07 -16.40
N THR A 32 -2.21 0.25 -16.46
CA THR A 32 -1.05 1.06 -16.84
C THR A 32 -0.65 1.95 -15.67
N LEU A 33 0.65 2.05 -15.43
CA LEU A 33 1.22 2.91 -14.39
C LEU A 33 2.43 3.67 -14.96
N SER A 34 2.48 4.98 -14.74
CA SER A 34 3.64 5.80 -15.05
C SER A 34 4.48 6.05 -13.79
N THR A 35 5.80 6.11 -13.97
CA THR A 35 6.75 6.33 -12.88
C THR A 35 7.80 7.35 -13.32
N PRO A 36 8.04 8.42 -12.56
CA PRO A 36 9.04 9.42 -12.93
C PRO A 36 10.45 8.85 -12.86
N ILE A 37 11.30 9.28 -13.78
CA ILE A 37 12.74 8.99 -13.77
C ILE A 37 13.44 10.17 -13.10
N PRO A 38 14.10 9.97 -11.94
CA PRO A 38 14.89 11.03 -11.32
C PRO A 38 16.06 11.47 -12.22
N ALA A 39 16.39 12.76 -12.16
CA ALA A 39 17.51 13.31 -12.93
C ALA A 39 18.83 12.58 -12.64
N GLY A 40 19.61 12.31 -13.69
CA GLY A 40 20.90 11.61 -13.61
C GLY A 40 20.78 10.08 -13.47
N VAL A 41 19.61 9.52 -13.68
CA VAL A 41 19.37 8.07 -13.78
C VAL A 41 18.78 7.77 -15.15
N SER A 42 19.28 6.73 -15.80
CA SER A 42 18.74 6.18 -17.04
C SER A 42 18.42 4.70 -16.90
N PHE A 43 17.59 4.19 -17.78
CA PHE A 43 17.23 2.78 -17.79
C PHE A 43 17.56 2.18 -19.16
N LYS A 44 18.07 0.95 -19.14
CA LYS A 44 18.28 0.13 -20.33
C LYS A 44 17.45 -1.13 -20.22
N GLN A 45 16.84 -1.52 -21.31
CA GLN A 45 16.08 -2.77 -21.42
C GLN A 45 16.79 -3.68 -22.42
N GLU A 46 17.24 -4.84 -21.95
CA GLU A 46 17.88 -5.87 -22.74
C GLU A 46 17.33 -7.24 -22.33
N ASP A 47 16.96 -8.08 -23.28
CA ASP A 47 16.50 -9.47 -23.07
C ASP A 47 15.42 -9.65 -21.99
N GLY A 48 14.46 -8.70 -21.89
CA GLY A 48 13.41 -8.77 -20.86
C GLY A 48 13.90 -8.40 -19.45
N ILE A 49 15.07 -7.80 -19.34
CA ILE A 49 15.65 -7.29 -18.11
C ILE A 49 15.74 -5.77 -18.18
N LEU A 50 15.28 -5.10 -17.15
CA LEU A 50 15.42 -3.64 -16.99
C LEU A 50 16.52 -3.35 -15.97
N THR A 51 17.53 -2.60 -16.39
CA THR A 51 18.67 -2.16 -15.58
C THR A 51 18.66 -0.65 -15.44
N ALA A 52 18.87 -0.18 -14.20
CA ALA A 52 19.05 1.24 -13.92
C ALA A 52 20.55 1.59 -13.97
N GLU A 53 20.89 2.68 -14.64
CA GLU A 53 22.24 3.24 -14.70
C GLU A 53 22.24 4.64 -14.12
N ARG A 54 23.36 5.08 -13.58
CA ARG A 54 23.53 6.41 -13.02
C ARG A 54 24.71 7.13 -13.69
N ALA A 55 24.59 8.43 -13.89
CA ALA A 55 25.64 9.24 -14.52
C ALA A 55 26.85 9.46 -13.60
N GLY A 56 26.65 9.50 -12.27
CA GLY A 56 27.74 9.78 -11.32
C GLY A 56 27.47 9.23 -9.92
N ASP A 57 28.47 9.34 -9.03
CA ASP A 57 28.36 8.84 -7.65
C ASP A 57 27.40 9.67 -6.79
N ASP A 58 27.21 10.94 -7.09
CA ASP A 58 26.26 11.83 -6.42
C ASP A 58 24.80 11.37 -6.60
N GLN A 59 24.53 10.59 -7.65
CA GLN A 59 23.20 10.05 -7.97
C GLN A 59 22.91 8.70 -7.30
N ALA A 60 23.75 8.27 -6.34
CA ALA A 60 23.59 6.96 -5.70
C ALA A 60 22.25 6.78 -4.98
N ALA A 61 21.71 7.85 -4.36
CA ALA A 61 20.39 7.83 -3.69
C ALA A 61 19.26 7.66 -4.72
N PHE A 62 19.28 8.44 -5.79
CA PHE A 62 18.28 8.38 -6.87
C PHE A 62 18.31 7.07 -7.64
N HIS A 63 19.50 6.49 -7.83
CA HIS A 63 19.66 5.19 -8.47
C HIS A 63 18.87 4.08 -7.75
N GLY A 64 18.98 4.01 -6.42
CA GLY A 64 18.22 3.04 -5.62
C GLY A 64 16.72 3.33 -5.62
N LEU A 65 16.33 4.61 -5.54
CA LEU A 65 14.93 5.04 -5.60
C LEU A 65 14.29 4.69 -6.94
N ALA A 66 14.90 5.08 -8.05
CA ALA A 66 14.39 4.84 -9.40
C ALA A 66 14.17 3.33 -9.64
N ARG A 67 15.16 2.51 -9.28
CA ARG A 67 15.06 1.06 -9.39
C ARG A 67 13.92 0.50 -8.55
N ALA A 68 13.74 0.98 -7.31
CA ALA A 68 12.67 0.51 -6.43
C ALA A 68 11.28 0.90 -6.95
N LEU A 69 11.13 2.12 -7.49
CA LEU A 69 9.89 2.59 -8.11
C LEU A 69 9.54 1.76 -9.35
N ALA A 70 10.51 1.54 -10.24
CA ALA A 70 10.33 0.71 -11.44
C ALA A 70 9.91 -0.73 -11.07
N ASN A 71 10.57 -1.35 -10.08
CA ASN A 71 10.20 -2.67 -9.61
C ASN A 71 8.79 -2.72 -9.01
N ASN A 72 8.41 -1.70 -8.23
CA ASN A 72 7.05 -1.61 -7.70
C ASN A 72 6.03 -1.46 -8.83
N ALA A 73 6.35 -0.70 -9.89
CA ALA A 73 5.47 -0.57 -11.05
C ALA A 73 5.27 -1.89 -11.78
N VAL A 74 6.35 -2.66 -12.04
CA VAL A 74 6.26 -3.99 -12.66
C VAL A 74 5.37 -4.91 -11.82
N VAL A 75 5.62 -5.04 -10.51
CA VAL A 75 4.78 -5.87 -9.62
C VAL A 75 3.33 -5.36 -9.57
N GLY A 76 3.15 -4.04 -9.55
CA GLY A 76 1.82 -3.42 -9.51
C GLY A 76 0.95 -3.75 -10.70
N VAL A 77 1.50 -3.67 -11.92
CA VAL A 77 0.75 -3.97 -13.16
C VAL A 77 0.57 -5.47 -13.42
N THR A 78 1.35 -6.34 -12.75
CA THR A 78 1.23 -7.81 -12.85
C THR A 78 0.33 -8.38 -11.76
N GLU A 79 0.77 -8.35 -10.53
CA GLU A 79 0.11 -8.96 -9.37
C GLU A 79 -0.81 -7.97 -8.64
N GLY A 80 -0.46 -6.68 -8.68
CA GLY A 80 -1.06 -5.64 -7.87
C GLY A 80 -0.62 -5.72 -6.41
N PHE A 81 -1.11 -4.79 -5.61
CA PHE A 81 -0.86 -4.74 -4.17
C PHE A 81 -2.15 -4.84 -3.39
N SER A 82 -2.10 -5.46 -2.23
CA SER A 82 -3.18 -5.48 -1.27
C SER A 82 -2.70 -5.05 0.11
N LYS A 83 -3.59 -4.47 0.90
CA LYS A 83 -3.33 -4.06 2.27
C LYS A 83 -4.58 -4.26 3.10
N ASP A 84 -4.44 -5.02 4.20
CA ASP A 84 -5.55 -5.32 5.09
C ASP A 84 -5.54 -4.42 6.31
N LEU A 85 -6.71 -3.87 6.63
CA LEU A 85 -6.96 -3.04 7.79
C LEU A 85 -8.04 -3.70 8.65
N ASP A 86 -7.73 -3.97 9.91
CA ASP A 86 -8.67 -4.47 10.89
C ASP A 86 -9.32 -3.32 11.66
N ILE A 87 -10.64 -3.33 11.72
CA ILE A 87 -11.44 -2.39 12.50
C ILE A 87 -11.89 -3.09 13.76
N VAL A 88 -11.27 -2.73 14.87
CA VAL A 88 -11.44 -3.39 16.16
C VAL A 88 -12.16 -2.47 17.12
N GLY A 89 -13.20 -2.98 17.74
CA GLY A 89 -13.96 -2.29 18.78
C GLY A 89 -15.44 -2.67 18.79
N VAL A 90 -16.02 -2.72 19.96
CA VAL A 90 -17.46 -2.99 20.11
C VAL A 90 -18.24 -1.83 19.48
N GLY A 91 -19.14 -2.14 18.55
CA GLY A 91 -19.94 -1.16 17.82
C GLY A 91 -19.22 -0.47 16.66
N TYR A 92 -17.93 -0.78 16.40
CA TYR A 92 -17.22 -0.26 15.23
C TYR A 92 -17.59 -1.08 14.00
N LYS A 93 -17.84 -0.37 12.90
CA LYS A 93 -18.22 -0.97 11.61
C LYS A 93 -17.57 -0.21 10.47
N ALA A 94 -17.38 -0.88 9.36
CA ALA A 94 -17.08 -0.25 8.10
C ALA A 94 -17.78 -1.02 6.98
N ASP A 95 -18.44 -0.29 6.13
CA ASP A 95 -19.16 -0.81 4.98
C ASP A 95 -18.67 -0.11 3.71
N VAL A 96 -18.42 -0.88 2.67
CA VAL A 96 -18.01 -0.36 1.35
C VAL A 96 -19.26 -0.12 0.52
N GLN A 97 -19.45 1.11 0.05
CA GLN A 97 -20.58 1.53 -0.76
C GLN A 97 -20.07 2.13 -2.09
N GLY A 98 -19.89 1.27 -3.09
CA GLY A 98 -19.34 1.70 -4.38
C GLY A 98 -17.92 2.26 -4.21
N LYS A 99 -17.69 3.53 -4.57
CA LYS A 99 -16.39 4.21 -4.46
C LYS A 99 -16.18 4.95 -3.13
N LYS A 100 -16.91 4.61 -2.08
CA LYS A 100 -16.70 5.18 -0.74
C LYS A 100 -16.78 4.10 0.33
N ILE A 101 -16.06 4.35 1.43
CA ILE A 101 -16.14 3.53 2.64
C ILE A 101 -16.82 4.37 3.72
N VAL A 102 -17.85 3.81 4.35
CA VAL A 102 -18.56 4.42 5.47
C VAL A 102 -18.12 3.78 6.77
N PHE A 103 -17.55 4.57 7.65
CA PHE A 103 -17.03 4.13 8.94
C PHE A 103 -17.94 4.58 10.10
N ALA A 104 -18.31 3.67 10.96
CA ALA A 104 -18.85 3.96 12.29
C ALA A 104 -17.79 3.59 13.33
N LEU A 105 -17.05 4.57 13.82
CA LEU A 105 -15.90 4.39 14.72
C LEU A 105 -16.14 4.97 16.11
N GLY A 106 -17.41 5.06 16.54
CA GLY A 106 -17.77 5.60 17.86
C GLY A 106 -17.70 7.12 17.95
N TYR A 107 -17.81 7.81 16.84
CA TYR A 107 -18.10 9.22 16.75
C TYR A 107 -19.62 9.45 16.66
N SER A 108 -20.06 10.69 16.88
CA SER A 108 -21.48 11.06 16.81
C SER A 108 -22.09 10.93 15.41
N HIS A 109 -21.27 10.93 14.38
CA HIS A 109 -21.67 10.78 12.98
C HIS A 109 -20.78 9.74 12.27
N PRO A 110 -21.26 9.07 11.24
CA PRO A 110 -20.42 8.22 10.39
C PRO A 110 -19.42 9.06 9.61
N ILE A 111 -18.25 8.51 9.36
CA ILE A 111 -17.22 9.13 8.54
C ILE A 111 -17.27 8.48 7.16
N GLU A 112 -17.47 9.28 6.12
CA GLU A 112 -17.42 8.84 4.74
C GLU A 112 -16.02 9.14 4.17
N TYR A 113 -15.37 8.12 3.61
CA TYR A 113 -14.08 8.26 2.96
C TYR A 113 -14.22 7.90 1.48
N PRO A 114 -14.05 8.86 0.56
CA PRO A 114 -14.06 8.58 -0.87
C PRO A 114 -12.78 7.84 -1.26
N LEU A 115 -12.90 6.76 -2.02
CA LEU A 115 -11.76 6.04 -2.56
C LEU A 115 -11.23 6.77 -3.79
N PRO A 116 -9.92 7.04 -3.88
CA PRO A 116 -9.31 7.59 -5.08
C PRO A 116 -9.32 6.57 -6.22
N ASP A 117 -9.24 7.07 -7.46
CA ASP A 117 -9.21 6.22 -8.65
C ASP A 117 -8.00 5.29 -8.64
N GLY A 118 -8.24 4.02 -9.01
CA GLY A 118 -7.24 2.95 -9.02
C GLY A 118 -7.08 2.21 -7.70
N ILE A 119 -7.92 2.51 -6.70
CA ILE A 119 -7.99 1.76 -5.44
C ILE A 119 -9.39 1.17 -5.28
N ASP A 120 -9.42 -0.12 -5.04
CA ASP A 120 -10.63 -0.86 -4.69
C ASP A 120 -10.60 -1.27 -3.22
N ALA A 121 -11.77 -1.39 -2.61
CA ALA A 121 -11.92 -1.84 -1.24
C ALA A 121 -12.97 -2.94 -1.13
N LYS A 122 -12.71 -3.93 -0.26
CA LYS A 122 -13.69 -4.94 0.13
C LYS A 122 -13.75 -4.99 1.65
N ALA A 123 -14.96 -5.02 2.19
CA ALA A 123 -15.18 -5.17 3.62
C ALA A 123 -15.69 -6.58 3.93
N GLU A 124 -15.00 -7.29 4.78
CA GLU A 124 -15.39 -8.61 5.25
C GLU A 124 -15.58 -8.57 6.78
N ARG A 125 -16.70 -9.12 7.24
CA ARG A 125 -16.93 -9.28 8.67
C ARG A 125 -16.28 -10.57 9.11
N VAL A 126 -15.31 -10.47 10.00
CA VAL A 126 -14.59 -11.63 10.53
C VAL A 126 -15.01 -11.85 11.97
N ASN A 127 -15.60 -13.01 12.24
CA ASN A 127 -15.93 -13.45 13.60
C ASN A 127 -14.63 -13.87 14.30
N THR A 128 -14.07 -13.00 15.12
CA THR A 128 -12.91 -13.24 16.02
C THR A 128 -11.66 -13.85 15.39
N LYS A 129 -10.61 -13.04 15.21
CA LYS A 129 -9.25 -13.58 15.14
C LYS A 129 -8.81 -13.98 16.54
N THR A 130 -8.14 -15.11 16.68
CA THR A 130 -7.76 -15.79 17.93
C THR A 130 -7.06 -14.92 18.99
N SER A 131 -6.53 -13.75 18.60
CA SER A 131 -5.82 -12.83 19.51
C SER A 131 -6.66 -11.68 20.03
N ILE A 132 -7.91 -11.52 19.57
CA ILE A 132 -8.73 -10.35 19.92
C ILE A 132 -10.17 -10.80 20.11
N ASN A 133 -10.60 -10.87 21.37
CA ASN A 133 -11.97 -11.21 21.77
C ASN A 133 -13.01 -10.14 21.42
N GLN A 134 -12.73 -9.27 20.43
CA GLN A 134 -13.62 -8.20 20.01
C GLN A 134 -14.02 -8.39 18.57
N TYR A 135 -15.31 -8.22 18.31
CA TYR A 135 -15.89 -8.23 16.97
C TYR A 135 -15.16 -7.20 16.08
N HIS A 136 -14.76 -7.58 14.87
CA HIS A 136 -14.09 -6.68 13.95
C HIS A 136 -14.50 -6.93 12.49
N THR A 137 -14.28 -5.90 11.69
CA THR A 137 -14.41 -5.95 10.24
C THR A 137 -13.01 -5.79 9.66
N THR A 138 -12.64 -6.59 8.68
CA THR A 138 -11.40 -6.41 7.90
C THR A 138 -11.75 -5.73 6.59
N ILE A 139 -11.02 -4.67 6.28
CA ILE A 139 -11.07 -4.02 4.97
C ILE A 139 -9.80 -4.40 4.21
N THR A 140 -9.97 -5.05 3.07
CA THR A 140 -8.90 -5.31 2.12
C THR A 140 -8.91 -4.21 1.06
N LEU A 141 -7.86 -3.40 1.04
CA LEU A 141 -7.60 -2.43 -0.02
C LEU A 141 -6.77 -3.09 -1.10
N SER A 142 -7.09 -2.86 -2.37
CA SER A 142 -6.30 -3.36 -3.51
C SER A 142 -6.08 -2.27 -4.55
N GLY A 143 -4.92 -2.30 -5.21
CA GLY A 143 -4.57 -1.32 -6.23
C GLY A 143 -3.26 -1.66 -6.93
N ILE A 144 -3.04 -1.02 -8.07
CA ILE A 144 -1.81 -1.17 -8.87
C ILE A 144 -0.67 -0.29 -8.35
N ASP A 145 -1.00 0.86 -7.76
CA ASP A 145 -0.02 1.82 -7.25
C ASP A 145 0.21 1.62 -5.75
N LYS A 146 1.40 1.14 -5.39
CA LYS A 146 1.80 0.90 -4.00
C LYS A 146 1.81 2.17 -3.15
N GLN A 147 2.18 3.31 -3.74
CA GLN A 147 2.26 4.58 -3.03
C GLN A 147 0.86 5.09 -2.69
N LYS A 148 -0.05 5.13 -3.67
CA LYS A 148 -1.46 5.51 -3.44
C LYS A 148 -2.14 4.59 -2.45
N LEU A 149 -1.95 3.26 -2.59
CA LEU A 149 -2.49 2.27 -1.67
C LEU A 149 -1.99 2.49 -0.24
N GLY A 150 -0.70 2.74 -0.08
CA GLY A 150 -0.09 3.04 1.22
C GLY A 150 -0.61 4.33 1.84
N GLN A 151 -0.82 5.36 1.02
CA GLN A 151 -1.37 6.64 1.46
C GLN A 151 -2.81 6.48 1.97
N VAL A 152 -3.68 5.82 1.19
CA VAL A 152 -5.07 5.53 1.60
C VAL A 152 -5.10 4.73 2.91
N ALA A 153 -4.30 3.67 3.01
CA ALA A 153 -4.23 2.87 4.23
C ALA A 153 -3.79 3.70 5.46
N ALA A 154 -2.85 4.63 5.27
CA ALA A 154 -2.38 5.51 6.34
C ALA A 154 -3.46 6.54 6.75
N GLU A 155 -4.21 7.08 5.79
CA GLU A 155 -5.32 7.99 6.05
C GLU A 155 -6.45 7.30 6.81
N LEU A 156 -6.84 6.10 6.40
CA LEU A 156 -7.85 5.31 7.11
C LEU A 156 -7.40 4.98 8.55
N ASN A 157 -6.13 4.61 8.75
CA ASN A 157 -5.59 4.39 10.09
C ASN A 157 -5.63 5.66 10.96
N ARG A 158 -5.45 6.85 10.36
CA ARG A 158 -5.53 8.14 11.08
C ARG A 158 -6.92 8.50 11.54
N LEU A 159 -7.99 8.01 10.91
CA LEU A 159 -9.37 8.28 11.31
C LEU A 159 -9.61 7.89 12.77
N ARG A 160 -9.10 6.74 13.19
CA ARG A 160 -9.07 6.36 14.61
C ARG A 160 -7.89 5.44 14.89
N LYS A 161 -6.81 6.00 15.43
CA LYS A 161 -5.62 5.25 15.79
C LYS A 161 -5.95 4.20 16.86
N PRO A 162 -5.28 3.02 16.84
CA PRO A 162 -5.47 2.00 17.85
C PRO A 162 -5.13 2.50 19.25
N ASP A 163 -6.02 2.24 20.20
CA ASP A 163 -5.79 2.51 21.63
C ASP A 163 -4.71 1.59 22.21
N ALA A 164 -3.91 2.15 23.11
CA ALA A 164 -2.77 1.45 23.71
C ALA A 164 -3.17 0.34 24.69
N TYR A 165 -4.39 0.36 25.25
CA TYR A 165 -4.83 -0.58 26.28
C TYR A 165 -5.69 -1.72 25.73
N LYS A 166 -6.66 -1.40 24.87
CA LYS A 166 -7.61 -2.38 24.31
C LYS A 166 -7.41 -2.62 22.81
N GLY A 167 -6.56 -1.82 22.17
CA GLY A 167 -6.27 -1.91 20.72
C GLY A 167 -7.46 -1.54 19.84
N LYS A 168 -8.47 -0.80 20.37
CA LYS A 168 -9.63 -0.35 19.60
C LYS A 168 -9.23 0.74 18.61
N GLY A 169 -9.69 0.61 17.39
CA GLY A 169 -9.40 1.55 16.30
C GLY A 169 -9.21 0.84 14.96
N VAL A 170 -8.74 1.59 13.97
CA VAL A 170 -8.34 1.09 12.65
C VAL A 170 -6.84 0.76 12.72
N ARG A 171 -6.48 -0.48 12.43
CA ARG A 171 -5.11 -0.98 12.56
C ARG A 171 -4.71 -1.81 11.36
N TYR A 172 -3.41 -1.88 11.09
CA TYR A 172 -2.88 -2.77 10.07
C TYR A 172 -2.97 -4.22 10.54
N ALA A 173 -3.45 -5.11 9.69
CA ALA A 173 -3.60 -6.54 10.01
C ALA A 173 -2.24 -7.25 10.15
N ASP A 174 -1.23 -6.78 9.42
CA ASP A 174 0.15 -7.28 9.41
C ASP A 174 0.99 -6.79 10.60
N LYS A 175 0.49 -5.81 11.38
CA LYS A 175 1.25 -5.19 12.47
C LYS A 175 0.83 -5.72 13.83
N TYR A 176 1.83 -6.16 14.61
CA TYR A 176 1.62 -6.48 16.03
C TYR A 176 1.54 -5.20 16.88
N TYR A 177 0.50 -5.10 17.69
CA TYR A 177 0.28 -3.99 18.62
C TYR A 177 0.45 -4.47 20.06
N ARG A 178 1.55 -4.05 20.71
CA ARG A 178 1.78 -4.35 22.13
C ARG A 178 0.81 -3.52 22.97
N LEU A 179 -0.10 -4.19 23.64
CA LEU A 179 -1.04 -3.54 24.56
C LEU A 179 -0.41 -3.35 25.94
N LYS A 180 -0.70 -2.22 26.56
CA LYS A 180 -0.28 -1.93 27.93
C LYS A 180 -1.26 -2.59 28.91
N PRO A 181 -0.79 -3.10 30.08
CA PRO A 181 -1.68 -3.55 31.14
C PRO A 181 -2.49 -2.36 31.65
N GLY A 182 -3.79 -2.55 31.84
CA GLY A 182 -4.63 -1.57 32.53
C GLY A 182 -4.36 -1.52 34.03
N LYS A 183 -5.10 -0.67 34.76
CA LYS A 183 -5.10 -0.72 36.23
C LYS A 183 -5.56 -2.11 36.66
N THR A 184 -4.69 -2.84 37.35
CA THR A 184 -5.11 -4.01 38.12
C THR A 184 -5.91 -3.50 39.31
N GLY A 185 -7.24 -3.59 39.19
CA GLY A 185 -8.09 -3.43 40.38
C GLY A 185 -7.69 -4.52 41.39
N LYS A 186 -7.45 -4.11 42.64
CA LYS A 186 -7.50 -5.02 43.76
C LYS A 186 -8.93 -5.46 43.97
#